data_9d3b2c63564fa76c918b9ada089f17ab
#
_entry.id   9d3b2c63564fa76c918b9ada089f17ab
#
_cell.length_a   1.000
_cell.length_b   1.000
_cell.length_c   1.000
_cell.angle_alpha   90.00
_cell.angle_beta   90.00
_cell.angle_gamma   90.00
#
_symmetry.space_group_name_H-M   'P 1'
#
loop_
_entity.id
_entity.type
_entity.pdbx_description
1 polymer ?
#
loop_
_entity_poly.entity_id
_entity_poly.type
_entity_poly.pdbx_seq_one_letter_code
_entity_poly.pdbx_strand_id
1 'polypeptide(L)'
;MGQYRKERYLLKQKLKKYKFTILIYHNIFTYFIFKIFKFDEYKNVKMRDLVFKTMDRKEVYKNMLSSKYLLDDTDVNQEGLTQRVFDSLILEKKLITTNSNIKSYDFYDENNILIINRDNPIIAKEFLESEYKKIPEKIIKQYAIENWVKKLLEE
;
A
#
# COMPACT_ATOMS: atom_id res chain seq x y z
N MET A 1 -5.32 4.15 -3.14
CA MET A 1 -5.23 4.00 -4.61
C MET A 1 -3.78 4.26 -5.04
N GLY A 2 -3.22 3.44 -5.91
CA GLY A 2 -1.85 3.60 -6.45
C GLY A 2 -1.87 3.84 -7.95
N GLN A 3 -0.87 4.58 -8.47
CA GLN A 3 -0.67 4.74 -9.91
C GLN A 3 -0.28 3.40 -10.54
N TYR A 4 -0.65 3.20 -11.82
CA TYR A 4 -0.29 1.99 -12.55
C TYR A 4 1.22 1.82 -12.65
N ARG A 5 1.67 0.61 -12.32
CA ARG A 5 2.98 0.02 -12.64
C ARG A 5 2.75 -1.46 -12.95
N LYS A 6 3.54 -2.04 -13.82
CA LYS A 6 3.40 -3.44 -14.23
C LYS A 6 3.46 -4.40 -13.02
N GLU A 7 4.43 -4.19 -12.15
CA GLU A 7 4.66 -4.99 -10.94
C GLU A 7 3.45 -4.92 -9.99
N ARG A 8 2.88 -3.72 -9.80
CA ARG A 8 1.67 -3.50 -9.01
C ARG A 8 0.46 -4.20 -9.60
N TYR A 9 0.31 -4.16 -10.91
CA TYR A 9 -0.77 -4.85 -11.60
C TYR A 9 -0.64 -6.37 -11.43
N LEU A 10 0.57 -6.93 -11.59
CA LEU A 10 0.82 -8.36 -11.39
C LEU A 10 0.56 -8.78 -9.93
N LEU A 11 1.00 -7.99 -8.96
CA LEU A 11 0.70 -8.23 -7.55
C LEU A 11 -0.82 -8.26 -7.30
N LYS A 12 -1.57 -7.29 -7.85
CA LYS A 12 -3.05 -7.29 -7.79
C LYS A 12 -3.65 -8.58 -8.33
N GLN A 13 -3.16 -9.10 -9.47
CA GLN A 13 -3.67 -10.36 -10.03
C GLN A 13 -3.42 -11.55 -9.09
N LYS A 14 -2.21 -11.63 -8.50
CA LYS A 14 -1.84 -12.68 -7.55
C LYS A 14 -2.66 -12.62 -6.25
N LEU A 15 -3.04 -11.40 -5.81
CA LEU A 15 -3.83 -11.19 -4.59
C LEU A 15 -5.34 -11.35 -4.78
N LYS A 16 -5.85 -11.55 -6.00
CA LYS A 16 -7.29 -11.76 -6.27
C LYS A 16 -7.90 -12.91 -5.46
N LYS A 17 -7.14 -13.95 -5.18
CA LYS A 17 -7.57 -15.10 -4.37
C LYS A 17 -8.02 -14.72 -2.95
N TYR A 18 -7.53 -13.60 -2.42
CA TYR A 18 -7.89 -13.10 -1.09
C TYR A 18 -9.10 -12.13 -1.10
N LYS A 19 -9.70 -11.87 -2.27
CA LYS A 19 -10.86 -10.98 -2.46
C LYS A 19 -10.63 -9.53 -2.00
N PHE A 20 -9.39 -9.05 -2.06
CA PHE A 20 -9.07 -7.67 -1.73
C PHE A 20 -9.50 -6.69 -2.83
N THR A 21 -10.01 -5.53 -2.43
CA THR A 21 -10.25 -4.41 -3.34
C THR A 21 -8.98 -3.58 -3.49
N ILE A 22 -8.28 -3.76 -4.60
CA ILE A 22 -7.05 -3.03 -4.92
C ILE A 22 -7.33 -2.10 -6.09
N LEU A 23 -7.27 -0.78 -5.84
CA LEU A 23 -7.55 0.25 -6.83
C LEU A 23 -6.23 0.75 -7.45
N ILE A 24 -6.06 0.51 -8.75
CA ILE A 24 -4.92 0.99 -9.53
C ILE A 24 -5.41 2.03 -10.52
N TYR A 25 -4.95 3.28 -10.34
CA TYR A 25 -5.25 4.37 -11.26
C TYR A 25 -4.39 4.29 -12.51
N HIS A 26 -5.00 4.53 -13.65
CA HIS A 26 -4.33 4.74 -14.93
C HIS A 26 -5.01 5.86 -15.70
N ASN A 27 -4.24 6.69 -16.40
CA ASN A 27 -4.83 7.65 -17.33
C ASN A 27 -5.38 6.91 -18.56
N ILE A 28 -6.61 7.23 -18.97
CA ILE A 28 -7.29 6.50 -20.05
C ILE A 28 -6.59 6.67 -21.41
N PHE A 29 -6.13 7.89 -21.73
CA PHE A 29 -5.43 8.13 -22.99
C PHE A 29 -4.10 7.38 -23.02
N THR A 30 -3.32 7.47 -21.94
CA THR A 30 -2.04 6.75 -21.80
C THR A 30 -2.25 5.22 -21.86
N TYR A 31 -3.35 4.70 -21.32
CA TYR A 31 -3.67 3.28 -21.43
C TYR A 31 -3.81 2.85 -22.88
N PHE A 32 -4.57 3.57 -23.70
CA PHE A 32 -4.74 3.23 -25.13
C PHE A 32 -3.44 3.39 -25.92
N ILE A 33 -2.69 4.46 -25.68
CA ILE A 33 -1.38 4.67 -26.30
C ILE A 33 -0.45 3.47 -25.99
N PHE A 34 -0.33 3.08 -24.73
CA PHE A 34 0.54 1.98 -24.33
C PHE A 34 0.01 0.61 -24.77
N LYS A 35 -1.31 0.45 -24.93
CA LYS A 35 -1.90 -0.76 -25.49
C LYS A 35 -1.45 -1.00 -26.93
N ILE A 36 -1.14 0.07 -27.69
CA ILE A 36 -0.63 0.00 -29.06
C ILE A 36 0.89 -0.09 -29.07
N PHE A 37 1.58 0.85 -28.42
CA PHE A 37 3.05 1.01 -28.55
C PHE A 37 3.85 0.11 -27.59
N LYS A 38 3.24 -0.37 -26.49
CA LYS A 38 3.84 -1.29 -25.52
C LYS A 38 3.01 -2.58 -25.42
N PHE A 39 2.66 -3.15 -26.56
CA PHE A 39 1.73 -4.28 -26.65
C PHE A 39 2.12 -5.44 -25.73
N ASP A 40 3.39 -5.85 -25.71
CA ASP A 40 3.84 -6.99 -24.89
C ASP A 40 3.64 -6.79 -23.39
N GLU A 41 3.78 -5.56 -22.91
CA GLU A 41 3.53 -5.22 -21.52
C GLU A 41 2.03 -5.15 -21.21
N TYR A 42 1.24 -4.58 -22.15
CA TYR A 42 -0.16 -4.25 -21.96
C TYR A 42 -1.16 -5.29 -22.50
N LYS A 43 -0.70 -6.32 -23.24
CA LYS A 43 -1.60 -7.32 -23.85
C LYS A 43 -2.53 -8.00 -22.84
N ASN A 44 -2.04 -8.24 -21.60
CA ASN A 44 -2.79 -8.88 -20.53
C ASN A 44 -3.44 -7.89 -19.54
N VAL A 45 -3.23 -6.57 -19.73
CA VAL A 45 -3.82 -5.54 -18.84
C VAL A 45 -5.27 -5.29 -19.26
N LYS A 46 -6.21 -5.58 -18.37
CA LYS A 46 -7.66 -5.45 -18.62
C LYS A 46 -8.17 -4.14 -18.05
N MET A 47 -8.95 -3.39 -18.83
CA MET A 47 -9.57 -2.12 -18.38
C MET A 47 -10.35 -2.27 -17.07
N ARG A 48 -11.11 -3.36 -16.93
CA ARG A 48 -11.92 -3.64 -15.73
C ARG A 48 -11.10 -3.76 -14.43
N ASP A 49 -9.80 -3.98 -14.54
CA ASP A 49 -8.90 -4.07 -13.39
C ASP A 49 -8.30 -2.71 -12.99
N LEU A 50 -8.59 -1.66 -13.75
CA LEU A 50 -8.05 -0.32 -13.59
C LEU A 50 -9.15 0.68 -13.24
N VAL A 51 -8.76 1.79 -12.63
CA VAL A 51 -9.61 2.94 -12.36
C VAL A 51 -9.07 4.13 -13.15
N PHE A 52 -9.91 4.76 -13.94
CA PHE A 52 -9.52 5.87 -14.82
C PHE A 52 -9.88 7.25 -14.26
N LYS A 53 -10.68 7.29 -13.19
CA LYS A 53 -11.00 8.51 -12.47
C LYS A 53 -10.16 8.58 -11.19
N THR A 54 -9.53 9.72 -10.96
CA THR A 54 -8.82 9.98 -9.70
C THR A 54 -9.83 10.14 -8.56
N MET A 55 -9.50 9.56 -7.42
CA MET A 55 -10.25 9.76 -6.18
C MET A 55 -9.70 11.00 -5.47
N ASP A 56 -10.56 11.79 -4.88
CA ASP A 56 -10.14 12.88 -4.01
C ASP A 56 -9.58 12.33 -2.67
N ARG A 57 -8.90 13.18 -1.91
CA ARG A 57 -8.28 12.78 -0.64
C ARG A 57 -9.31 12.30 0.38
N LYS A 58 -10.51 12.90 0.42
CA LYS A 58 -11.57 12.54 1.36
C LYS A 58 -12.11 11.15 1.05
N GLU A 59 -12.30 10.83 -0.22
CA GLU A 59 -12.76 9.51 -0.68
C GLU A 59 -11.72 8.43 -0.38
N VAL A 60 -10.43 8.71 -0.64
CA VAL A 60 -9.33 7.79 -0.29
C VAL A 60 -9.30 7.53 1.21
N TYR A 61 -9.39 8.59 2.03
CA TYR A 61 -9.38 8.47 3.48
C TYR A 61 -10.60 7.68 4.01
N LYS A 62 -11.79 7.94 3.46
CA LYS A 62 -13.01 7.18 3.80
C LYS A 62 -12.85 5.68 3.50
N ASN A 63 -12.25 5.35 2.36
CA ASN A 63 -11.98 3.96 1.99
C ASN A 63 -10.95 3.32 2.94
N MET A 64 -9.93 4.06 3.38
CA MET A 64 -8.96 3.57 4.36
C MET A 64 -9.60 3.32 5.73
N LEU A 65 -10.45 4.24 6.20
CA LEU A 65 -11.19 4.09 7.45
C LEU A 65 -12.08 2.83 7.46
N SER A 66 -12.78 2.56 6.36
CA SER A 66 -13.65 1.39 6.22
C SER A 66 -12.90 0.08 5.96
N SER A 67 -11.61 0.14 5.66
CA SER A 67 -10.79 -1.05 5.39
C SER A 67 -10.26 -1.65 6.68
N LYS A 68 -10.16 -2.98 6.74
CA LYS A 68 -9.48 -3.72 7.82
C LYS A 68 -7.97 -3.78 7.59
N TYR A 69 -7.55 -3.80 6.33
CA TYR A 69 -6.14 -3.89 5.92
C TYR A 69 -5.79 -2.79 4.94
N LEU A 70 -4.57 -2.29 5.00
CA LEU A 70 -3.99 -1.44 3.97
C LEU A 70 -2.89 -2.19 3.24
N LEU A 71 -2.83 -2.04 1.90
CA LEU A 71 -1.77 -2.62 1.08
C LEU A 71 -0.78 -1.53 0.69
N ASP A 72 0.47 -1.73 1.04
CA ASP A 72 1.60 -0.93 0.61
C ASP A 72 2.49 -1.72 -0.35
N ASP A 73 2.42 -1.37 -1.64
CA ASP A 73 3.29 -1.89 -2.68
C ASP A 73 4.37 -0.85 -2.98
N THR A 74 5.47 -0.96 -2.27
CA THR A 74 6.63 -0.07 -2.37
C THR A 74 7.39 -0.30 -3.67
N ASP A 75 7.99 0.73 -4.25
CA ASP A 75 8.89 0.57 -5.39
C ASP A 75 10.11 -0.28 -5.00
N VAL A 76 10.61 -1.09 -5.94
CA VAL A 76 11.78 -1.96 -5.69
C VAL A 76 13.05 -1.18 -5.34
N ASN A 77 13.13 0.07 -5.81
CA ASN A 77 14.26 0.96 -5.56
C ASN A 77 14.01 1.94 -4.41
N GLN A 78 12.89 1.83 -3.71
CA GLN A 78 12.55 2.72 -2.60
C GLN A 78 12.94 2.07 -1.27
N GLU A 79 13.94 2.64 -0.61
CA GLU A 79 14.39 2.19 0.71
C GLU A 79 13.51 2.71 1.84
N GLY A 80 13.03 3.95 1.72
CA GLY A 80 12.19 4.61 2.72
C GLY A 80 10.76 4.09 2.78
N LEU A 81 10.08 4.41 3.87
CA LEU A 81 8.67 4.08 4.07
C LEU A 81 7.77 5.00 3.24
N THR A 82 6.65 4.45 2.80
CA THR A 82 5.62 5.22 2.09
C THR A 82 4.65 5.89 3.08
N GLN A 83 3.92 6.90 2.60
CA GLN A 83 2.81 7.52 3.34
C GLN A 83 1.81 6.47 3.85
N ARG A 84 1.60 5.37 3.12
CA ARG A 84 0.66 4.31 3.47
C ARG A 84 1.00 3.62 4.78
N VAL A 85 2.27 3.50 5.11
CA VAL A 85 2.72 2.94 6.39
C VAL A 85 2.25 3.81 7.54
N PHE A 86 2.48 5.12 7.46
CA PHE A 86 2.05 6.08 8.48
C PHE A 86 0.53 6.19 8.58
N ASP A 87 -0.18 6.16 7.45
CA ASP A 87 -1.64 6.08 7.42
C ASP A 87 -2.14 4.85 8.21
N SER A 88 -1.48 3.69 8.05
CA SER A 88 -1.88 2.46 8.75
C SER A 88 -1.70 2.56 10.26
N LEU A 89 -0.62 3.19 10.71
CA LEU A 89 -0.36 3.42 12.14
C LEU A 89 -1.41 4.34 12.77
N ILE A 90 -1.67 5.49 12.13
CA ILE A 90 -2.62 6.50 12.63
C ILE A 90 -4.05 5.96 12.65
N LEU A 91 -4.42 5.16 11.63
CA LEU A 91 -5.78 4.62 11.51
C LEU A 91 -5.96 3.27 12.22
N GLU A 92 -4.94 2.78 12.93
CA GLU A 92 -4.93 1.47 13.59
C GLU A 92 -5.37 0.34 12.63
N LYS A 93 -4.80 0.34 11.41
CA LYS A 93 -5.09 -0.67 10.37
C LYS A 93 -3.92 -1.62 10.21
N LYS A 94 -4.22 -2.89 10.01
CA LYS A 94 -3.18 -3.85 9.65
C LYS A 94 -2.59 -3.54 8.28
N LEU A 95 -1.29 -3.66 8.17
CA LEU A 95 -0.54 -3.35 6.96
C LEU A 95 -0.03 -4.62 6.30
N ILE A 96 -0.23 -4.72 5.00
CA ILE A 96 0.42 -5.72 4.15
C ILE A 96 1.39 -4.95 3.25
N THR A 97 2.68 -5.22 3.35
CA THR A 97 3.70 -4.46 2.60
C THR A 97 4.68 -5.36 1.87
N THR A 98 5.27 -4.84 0.81
CA THR A 98 6.41 -5.48 0.11
C THR A 98 7.76 -4.93 0.56
N ASN A 99 7.79 -3.95 1.48
CA ASN A 99 9.00 -3.33 1.99
C ASN A 99 9.51 -4.04 3.25
N SER A 100 10.62 -4.78 3.13
CA SER A 100 11.22 -5.49 4.26
C SER A 100 11.95 -4.58 5.25
N ASN A 101 12.34 -3.36 4.83
CA ASN A 101 13.04 -2.39 5.69
C ASN A 101 12.18 -1.91 6.87
N ILE A 102 10.86 -2.12 6.79
CA ILE A 102 9.93 -1.78 7.88
C ILE A 102 10.28 -2.50 9.19
N LYS A 103 10.99 -3.64 9.13
CA LYS A 103 11.43 -4.40 10.33
C LYS A 103 12.37 -3.62 11.25
N SER A 104 13.10 -2.64 10.72
CA SER A 104 14.04 -1.82 11.50
C SER A 104 13.38 -0.72 12.32
N TYR A 105 12.08 -0.54 12.21
CA TYR A 105 11.34 0.51 12.89
C TYR A 105 10.73 0.02 14.22
N ASP A 106 10.70 0.87 15.22
CA ASP A 106 10.24 0.57 16.59
C ASP A 106 8.74 0.28 16.71
N PHE A 107 7.94 0.63 15.69
CA PHE A 107 6.53 0.29 15.59
C PHE A 107 6.26 -1.07 14.91
N TYR A 108 7.31 -1.79 14.44
CA TYR A 108 7.10 -3.06 13.77
C TYR A 108 6.58 -4.12 14.74
N ASP A 109 5.46 -4.73 14.39
CA ASP A 109 4.85 -5.86 15.10
C ASP A 109 4.25 -6.82 14.05
N GLU A 110 4.67 -8.08 14.07
CA GLU A 110 4.23 -9.10 13.10
C GLU A 110 2.72 -9.36 13.11
N ASN A 111 2.06 -9.06 14.23
CA ASN A 111 0.60 -9.11 14.29
C ASN A 111 -0.08 -8.01 13.46
N ASN A 112 0.56 -6.84 13.36
CA ASN A 112 -0.01 -5.68 12.68
C ASN A 112 0.51 -5.51 11.24
N ILE A 113 1.73 -5.99 10.97
CA ILE A 113 2.45 -5.73 9.73
C ILE A 113 2.93 -7.05 9.12
N LEU A 114 2.37 -7.39 7.96
CA LEU A 114 2.77 -8.56 7.19
C LEU A 114 3.62 -8.16 6.00
N ILE A 115 4.84 -8.66 5.95
CA ILE A 115 5.71 -8.49 4.79
C ILE A 115 5.46 -9.64 3.82
N ILE A 116 5.14 -9.32 2.57
CA ILE A 116 4.88 -10.30 1.52
C ILE A 116 5.93 -10.23 0.42
N ASN A 117 6.23 -11.39 -0.16
CA ASN A 117 7.01 -11.45 -1.38
C ASN A 117 6.10 -11.09 -2.57
N ARG A 118 6.53 -10.14 -3.42
CA ARG A 118 5.76 -9.68 -4.59
C ARG A 118 5.55 -10.79 -5.62
N ASP A 119 6.52 -11.70 -5.77
CA ASP A 119 6.43 -12.77 -6.76
C ASP A 119 5.56 -13.93 -6.30
N ASN A 120 5.56 -14.21 -5.00
CA ASN A 120 4.71 -15.23 -4.38
C ASN A 120 4.05 -14.69 -3.12
N PRO A 121 3.01 -13.83 -3.23
CA PRO A 121 2.38 -13.23 -2.07
C PRO A 121 1.53 -14.27 -1.32
N ILE A 122 2.00 -14.65 -0.14
CA ILE A 122 1.29 -15.52 0.79
C ILE A 122 0.83 -14.67 1.96
N ILE A 123 -0.46 -14.75 2.27
CA ILE A 123 -1.07 -14.08 3.41
C ILE A 123 -1.63 -15.17 4.31
N ALA A 124 -1.05 -15.29 5.48
CA ALA A 124 -1.46 -16.28 6.48
C ALA A 124 -2.87 -15.97 6.99
N LYS A 125 -3.66 -17.02 7.22
CA LYS A 125 -5.04 -16.89 7.71
C LYS A 125 -5.05 -16.28 9.11
N GLU A 126 -4.11 -16.67 9.93
CA GLU A 126 -3.90 -16.18 11.29
C GLU A 126 -3.70 -14.66 11.31
N PHE A 127 -2.94 -14.11 10.34
CA PHE A 127 -2.80 -12.66 10.21
C PHE A 127 -4.12 -12.00 9.87
N LEU A 128 -4.94 -12.59 9.00
CA LEU A 128 -6.24 -12.03 8.62
C LEU A 128 -7.27 -12.10 9.73
N GLU A 129 -7.18 -13.08 10.64
CA GLU A 129 -8.16 -13.30 11.72
C GLU A 129 -7.79 -12.58 13.00
N SER A 130 -6.49 -12.35 13.27
CA SER A 130 -6.05 -11.67 14.47
C SER A 130 -6.47 -10.18 14.48
N GLU A 131 -6.75 -9.67 15.68
CA GLU A 131 -7.07 -8.27 15.88
C GLU A 131 -5.82 -7.39 15.82
N TYR A 132 -6.02 -6.08 15.59
CA TYR A 132 -4.95 -5.10 15.65
C TYR A 132 -4.44 -4.95 17.08
N LYS A 133 -3.13 -5.07 17.27
CA LYS A 133 -2.47 -4.85 18.56
C LYS A 133 -2.09 -3.39 18.68
N LYS A 134 -2.64 -2.71 19.69
CA LYS A 134 -2.42 -1.27 19.86
C LYS A 134 -0.94 -0.95 20.08
N ILE A 135 -0.41 -0.06 19.26
CA ILE A 135 0.95 0.46 19.38
C ILE A 135 0.95 1.61 20.40
N PRO A 136 1.95 1.70 21.29
CA PRO A 136 2.04 2.79 22.24
C PRO A 136 2.00 4.16 21.57
N GLU A 137 1.18 5.07 22.10
CA GLU A 137 0.98 6.42 21.54
C GLU A 137 2.30 7.21 21.44
N LYS A 138 3.22 6.99 22.37
CA LYS A 138 4.56 7.58 22.36
C LYS A 138 5.32 7.25 21.08
N ILE A 139 5.21 6.00 20.60
CA ILE A 139 5.85 5.56 19.34
C ILE A 139 5.16 6.26 18.16
N ILE A 140 3.82 6.23 18.09
CA ILE A 140 3.08 6.85 16.99
C ILE A 140 3.40 8.36 16.89
N LYS A 141 3.47 9.07 18.01
CA LYS A 141 3.81 10.50 18.05
C LYS A 141 5.17 10.83 17.47
N GLN A 142 6.15 9.91 17.52
CA GLN A 142 7.49 10.16 16.93
C GLN A 142 7.42 10.31 15.40
N TYR A 143 6.42 9.67 14.77
CA TYR A 143 6.20 9.70 13.33
C TYR A 143 5.14 10.73 12.90
N ALA A 144 4.60 11.52 13.84
CA ALA A 144 3.72 12.64 13.51
C ALA A 144 4.52 13.74 12.79
N ILE A 145 3.89 14.36 11.79
CA ILE A 145 4.53 15.40 10.97
C ILE A 145 5.05 16.58 11.81
N GLU A 146 4.38 16.91 12.91
CA GLU A 146 4.77 17.96 13.85
C GLU A 146 6.14 17.70 14.48
N ASN A 147 6.39 16.45 14.88
CA ASN A 147 7.67 16.06 15.47
C ASN A 147 8.79 15.98 14.42
N TRP A 148 8.47 15.60 13.21
CA TRP A 148 9.41 15.63 12.10
C TRP A 148 9.83 17.07 11.77
N VAL A 149 8.86 18.01 11.68
CA VAL A 149 9.13 19.43 11.46
C VAL A 149 9.98 20.01 12.60
N LYS A 150 9.69 19.69 13.87
CA LYS A 150 10.50 20.15 15.01
C LYS A 150 11.96 19.72 14.88
N LYS A 151 12.22 18.47 14.58
CA LYS A 151 13.60 17.96 14.40
C LYS A 151 14.35 18.71 13.29
N LEU A 152 13.68 19.07 12.18
CA LEU A 152 14.30 19.83 11.08
C LEU A 152 14.62 21.29 11.47
N LEU A 153 13.91 21.86 12.45
CA LEU A 153 14.13 23.23 12.91
C LEU A 153 15.17 23.30 14.04
N GLU A 154 15.51 22.19 14.67
CA GLU A 154 16.47 22.07 15.76
C GLU A 154 17.88 21.67 15.27
N GLU A 155 18.04 21.30 13.98
CA GLU A 155 19.31 21.11 13.27
C GLU A 155 19.81 22.43 12.65
#